data_487231a74169401020879a555d70a6e2
#
_entry.id   487231a74169401020879a555d70a6e2
#
_cell.length_a   1.000
_cell.length_b   1.000
_cell.length_c   1.000
_cell.angle_alpha   90.00
_cell.angle_beta   90.00
_cell.angle_gamma   90.00
#
_symmetry.space_group_name_H-M   'P 1'
#
loop_
_entity.id
_entity.type
_entity.pdbx_description
1 polymer ?
#
loop_
_entity_poly.entity_id
_entity_poly.type
_entity_poly.pdbx_seq_one_letter_code
_entity_poly.pdbx_strand_id
1 'polypeptide(L)'
;VTEAIQERISSFDFTDTKFSQTNNSISNKSRLGIQTAMIQTIKEYPIFGTGWGQQAFISRYHYPNWALKNNYEFTARYRNQFDKSFPPGFNLYLRIAAEAGMVGLISFLLFLFVIVNNTTFWFKKDTQTKFIPIVLLISFVGYIFNWLQIDSFKLYGFWLCLALFILYKNRQLDTTH
;
A
#
# COMPACT_ATOMS: atom_id res chain seq x y z
N VAL A 1 -15.40 -2.22 23.98
CA VAL A 1 -15.29 -1.80 22.55
C VAL A 1 -14.97 -0.31 22.43
N THR A 2 -15.63 0.54 23.22
CA THR A 2 -15.42 2.01 23.21
C THR A 2 -14.03 2.42 23.64
N GLU A 3 -13.46 1.81 24.69
CA GLU A 3 -12.11 2.14 25.17
C GLU A 3 -11.02 1.79 24.15
N ALA A 4 -11.10 0.64 23.51
CA ALA A 4 -10.15 0.24 22.48
C ALA A 4 -10.20 1.14 21.22
N ILE A 5 -11.38 1.68 20.89
CA ILE A 5 -11.54 2.64 19.79
C ILE A 5 -10.97 4.00 20.20
N GLN A 6 -11.22 4.44 21.42
CA GLN A 6 -10.73 5.71 21.95
C GLN A 6 -9.21 5.71 22.10
N GLU A 7 -8.61 4.59 22.52
CA GLU A 7 -7.15 4.37 22.57
C GLU A 7 -6.54 4.40 21.15
N ARG A 8 -7.20 3.83 20.15
CA ARG A 8 -6.75 3.92 18.76
C ARG A 8 -6.85 5.32 18.19
N ILE A 9 -7.92 6.05 18.48
CA ILE A 9 -8.09 7.44 18.01
C ILE A 9 -7.04 8.34 18.67
N SER A 10 -6.78 8.21 19.98
CA SER A 10 -5.75 8.98 20.68
C SER A 10 -4.33 8.64 20.19
N SER A 11 -4.10 7.43 19.69
CA SER A 11 -2.80 7.06 19.10
C SER A 11 -2.52 7.75 17.76
N PHE A 12 -3.51 8.36 17.13
CA PHE A 12 -3.40 9.20 15.92
C PHE A 12 -3.22 10.69 16.20
N ASP A 13 -3.11 11.08 17.45
CA ASP A 13 -2.84 12.49 17.80
C ASP A 13 -1.37 12.82 17.48
N PHE A 14 -1.15 13.42 16.31
CA PHE A 14 0.16 13.82 15.81
C PHE A 14 0.72 15.07 16.48
N THR A 15 -0.07 15.73 17.34
CA THR A 15 0.33 16.98 18.03
C THR A 15 1.06 16.70 19.33
N ASP A 16 0.92 15.51 19.89
CA ASP A 16 1.58 15.14 21.14
C ASP A 16 3.00 14.62 20.86
N THR A 17 4.00 15.48 21.11
CA THR A 17 5.43 15.12 21.06
C THR A 17 5.84 14.07 22.12
N LYS A 18 4.94 13.74 23.03
CA LYS A 18 5.05 12.64 23.98
C LYS A 18 4.27 11.42 23.45
N PHE A 19 4.80 10.77 22.42
CA PHE A 19 4.30 9.44 22.05
C PHE A 19 4.23 8.56 23.31
N SER A 20 3.02 8.25 23.75
CA SER A 20 2.78 7.29 24.82
C SER A 20 3.57 6.01 24.52
N GLN A 21 4.20 5.41 25.52
CA GLN A 21 4.99 4.18 25.34
C GLN A 21 4.13 2.92 25.17
N THR A 22 2.89 3.07 24.68
CA THR A 22 2.04 1.94 24.33
C THR A 22 2.57 1.27 23.05
N ASN A 23 2.48 -0.05 22.97
CA ASN A 23 2.91 -0.82 21.79
C ASN A 23 2.26 -0.32 20.49
N ASN A 24 1.03 0.15 20.54
CA ASN A 24 0.31 0.69 19.38
C ASN A 24 0.92 2.01 18.89
N SER A 25 1.33 2.89 19.79
CA SER A 25 1.94 4.16 19.42
C SER A 25 3.35 3.97 18.84
N ILE A 26 4.11 3.01 19.34
CA ILE A 26 5.44 2.66 18.81
C ILE A 26 5.29 2.10 17.38
N SER A 27 4.35 1.20 17.14
CA SER A 27 4.11 0.64 15.80
C SER A 27 3.66 1.70 14.79
N ASN A 28 2.79 2.63 15.17
CA ASN A 28 2.39 3.75 14.33
C ASN A 28 3.57 4.69 14.02
N LYS A 29 4.39 4.97 15.03
CA LYS A 29 5.62 5.75 14.89
C LYS A 29 6.61 5.10 13.93
N SER A 30 6.78 3.77 14.01
CA SER A 30 7.62 3.01 13.09
C SER A 30 7.11 3.10 11.66
N ARG A 31 5.81 2.90 11.44
CA ARG A 31 5.18 2.99 10.10
C ARG A 31 5.39 4.35 9.46
N LEU A 32 5.11 5.43 10.21
CA LEU A 32 5.31 6.79 9.73
C LEU A 32 6.79 7.10 9.46
N GLY A 33 7.70 6.61 10.32
CA GLY A 33 9.13 6.77 10.12
C GLY A 33 9.62 6.09 8.84
N ILE A 34 9.16 4.87 8.57
CA ILE A 34 9.48 4.12 7.37
C ILE A 34 8.91 4.81 6.12
N GLN A 35 7.65 5.26 6.16
CA GLN A 35 7.04 5.97 5.04
C GLN A 35 7.74 7.31 4.76
N THR A 36 8.15 8.04 5.81
CA THR A 36 8.94 9.28 5.67
C THR A 36 10.28 9.00 5.00
N ALA A 37 10.97 7.93 5.39
CA ALA A 37 12.22 7.50 4.77
C ALA A 37 12.04 7.11 3.29
N MET A 38 10.95 6.42 2.95
CA MET A 38 10.62 6.12 1.55
C MET A 38 10.38 7.39 0.72
N ILE A 39 9.67 8.38 1.27
CA ILE A 39 9.46 9.66 0.59
C ILE A 39 10.81 10.36 0.31
N GLN A 40 11.76 10.28 1.24
CA GLN A 40 13.09 10.83 1.01
C GLN A 40 13.83 10.06 -0.10
N THR A 41 13.75 8.73 -0.09
CA THR A 41 14.31 7.89 -1.17
C THR A 41 13.69 8.23 -2.54
N ILE A 42 12.37 8.47 -2.61
CA ILE A 42 11.69 8.90 -3.85
C ILE A 42 12.25 10.22 -4.36
N LYS A 43 12.53 11.18 -3.47
CA LYS A 43 13.13 12.48 -3.87
C LYS A 43 14.54 12.34 -4.45
N GLU A 44 15.31 11.36 -3.99
CA GLU A 44 16.66 11.07 -4.50
C GLU A 44 16.63 10.29 -5.82
N TYR A 45 15.66 9.39 -5.99
CA TYR A 45 15.53 8.53 -7.17
C TYR A 45 14.14 8.67 -7.84
N PRO A 46 13.75 9.86 -8.34
CA PRO A 46 12.36 10.14 -8.68
C PRO A 46 11.87 9.43 -9.94
N ILE A 47 12.71 9.19 -10.94
CA ILE A 47 12.26 8.72 -12.26
C ILE A 47 12.11 7.20 -12.31
N PHE A 48 13.19 6.47 -12.04
CA PHE A 48 13.24 4.99 -12.14
C PHE A 48 13.33 4.28 -10.80
N GLY A 49 13.39 5.04 -9.69
CA GLY A 49 13.51 4.49 -8.35
C GLY A 49 14.87 3.83 -8.08
N THR A 50 14.91 3.03 -7.02
CA THR A 50 16.14 2.36 -6.55
C THR A 50 16.36 0.98 -7.14
N GLY A 51 15.39 0.46 -7.88
CA GLY A 51 15.32 -0.93 -8.33
C GLY A 51 14.41 -1.80 -7.46
N TRP A 52 13.84 -2.84 -8.07
CA TRP A 52 12.90 -3.74 -7.41
C TRP A 52 13.55 -4.44 -6.20
N GLY A 53 12.89 -4.35 -5.05
CA GLY A 53 13.37 -4.93 -3.79
C GLY A 53 14.51 -4.15 -3.11
N GLN A 54 15.00 -3.04 -3.68
CA GLN A 54 16.13 -2.27 -3.14
C GLN A 54 15.72 -1.14 -2.19
N GLN A 55 14.43 -0.79 -2.15
CA GLN A 55 13.93 0.31 -1.35
C GLN A 55 14.36 0.25 0.12
N ALA A 56 14.24 -0.93 0.76
CA ALA A 56 14.54 -1.07 2.18
C ALA A 56 16.04 -0.88 2.51
N PHE A 57 16.93 -1.21 1.57
CA PHE A 57 18.39 -1.01 1.73
C PHE A 57 18.77 0.46 1.73
N ILE A 58 18.10 1.27 0.92
CA ILE A 58 18.42 2.70 0.77
C ILE A 58 17.64 3.51 1.79
N SER A 59 16.34 3.30 1.96
CA SER A 59 15.51 4.04 2.92
C SER A 59 15.96 3.90 4.37
N ARG A 60 16.69 2.82 4.73
CA ARG A 60 17.24 2.67 6.08
C ARG A 60 18.20 3.79 6.50
N TYR A 61 18.81 4.50 5.58
CA TYR A 61 19.70 5.63 5.86
C TYR A 61 18.93 6.94 6.10
N HIS A 62 17.66 6.98 5.76
CA HIS A 62 16.79 8.16 5.82
C HIS A 62 15.79 8.13 6.97
N TYR A 63 15.90 7.18 7.91
CA TYR A 63 14.98 7.14 9.05
C TYR A 63 15.10 8.40 9.88
N PRO A 64 14.01 9.14 10.11
CA PRO A 64 14.04 10.38 10.86
C PRO A 64 14.33 10.12 12.35
N ASN A 65 15.09 11.03 12.97
CA ASN A 65 15.51 10.90 14.38
C ASN A 65 14.33 10.73 15.35
N TRP A 66 13.20 11.38 15.05
CA TRP A 66 12.01 11.26 15.88
C TRP A 66 11.44 9.84 15.88
N ALA A 67 11.54 9.10 14.76
CA ALA A 67 11.07 7.72 14.65
C ALA A 67 12.00 6.74 15.39
N LEU A 68 13.29 7.04 15.44
CA LEU A 68 14.32 6.19 16.06
C LEU A 68 14.33 6.32 17.58
N LYS A 69 14.02 7.52 18.11
CA LYS A 69 14.12 7.82 19.55
C LYS A 69 13.12 6.99 20.35
N ASN A 70 13.62 6.20 21.32
CA ASN A 70 12.83 5.34 22.20
C ASN A 70 11.92 4.35 21.44
N ASN A 71 12.42 3.81 20.32
CA ASN A 71 11.68 2.87 19.50
C ASN A 71 12.46 1.55 19.36
N TYR A 72 12.02 0.54 20.12
CA TYR A 72 12.67 -0.76 20.15
C TYR A 72 12.56 -1.52 18.81
N GLU A 73 11.53 -1.26 18.00
CA GLU A 73 11.39 -1.94 16.69
C GLU A 73 12.55 -1.60 15.75
N PHE A 74 13.04 -0.35 15.78
CA PHE A 74 14.21 0.02 14.99
C PHE A 74 15.50 -0.55 15.56
N THR A 75 15.69 -0.53 16.88
CA THR A 75 16.91 -1.05 17.53
C THR A 75 16.97 -2.57 17.47
N ALA A 76 15.87 -3.27 17.74
CA ALA A 76 15.84 -4.73 17.79
C ALA A 76 15.72 -5.39 16.40
N ARG A 77 15.03 -4.74 15.44
CA ARG A 77 14.71 -5.34 14.13
C ARG A 77 15.27 -4.55 12.96
N TYR A 78 14.78 -3.34 12.70
CA TYR A 78 14.96 -2.67 11.40
C TYR A 78 16.35 -2.08 11.17
N ARG A 79 17.12 -1.82 12.22
CA ARG A 79 18.53 -1.37 12.16
C ARG A 79 19.51 -2.38 12.70
N ASN A 80 19.05 -3.55 13.14
CA ASN A 80 19.92 -4.60 13.63
C ASN A 80 20.78 -5.15 12.47
N GLN A 81 22.11 -5.10 12.63
CA GLN A 81 23.03 -5.58 11.61
C GLN A 81 23.06 -7.12 11.52
N PHE A 82 22.71 -7.80 12.61
CA PHE A 82 22.70 -9.25 12.70
C PHE A 82 21.37 -9.86 12.24
N ASP A 83 20.28 -9.14 12.41
CA ASP A 83 18.97 -9.54 11.92
C ASP A 83 18.71 -8.84 10.57
N LYS A 84 18.84 -9.60 9.48
CA LYS A 84 18.60 -9.11 8.11
C LYS A 84 17.11 -8.86 7.82
N SER A 85 16.33 -8.53 8.83
CA SER A 85 14.93 -8.20 8.63
C SER A 85 14.78 -6.82 8.01
N PHE A 86 14.10 -6.76 6.88
CA PHE A 86 13.77 -5.51 6.20
C PHE A 86 12.36 -5.09 6.60
N PRO A 87 12.18 -3.82 7.00
CA PRO A 87 10.85 -3.35 7.38
C PRO A 87 9.91 -3.40 6.17
N PRO A 88 8.65 -3.81 6.37
CA PRO A 88 7.62 -3.62 5.36
C PRO A 88 7.39 -2.14 5.12
N GLY A 89 7.08 -1.75 3.89
CA GLY A 89 6.83 -0.34 3.54
C GLY A 89 5.50 0.21 4.06
N PHE A 90 4.57 -0.65 4.45
CA PHE A 90 3.22 -0.31 4.92
C PHE A 90 2.40 0.56 3.95
N ASN A 91 2.84 0.69 2.72
CA ASN A 91 2.13 1.41 1.66
C ASN A 91 2.70 1.00 0.30
N LEU A 92 1.87 0.31 -0.50
CA LEU A 92 2.31 -0.20 -1.80
C LEU A 92 2.65 0.92 -2.79
N TYR A 93 1.92 2.01 -2.78
CA TYR A 93 2.16 3.13 -3.70
C TYR A 93 3.51 3.79 -3.44
N LEU A 94 3.83 4.04 -2.16
CA LEU A 94 5.15 4.56 -1.78
C LEU A 94 6.26 3.57 -2.11
N ARG A 95 6.02 2.27 -1.91
CA ARG A 95 6.98 1.24 -2.27
C ARG A 95 7.25 1.22 -3.77
N ILE A 96 6.21 1.21 -4.61
CA ILE A 96 6.37 1.25 -6.08
C ILE A 96 7.11 2.52 -6.49
N ALA A 97 6.74 3.68 -5.92
CA ALA A 97 7.41 4.93 -6.23
C ALA A 97 8.89 4.93 -5.81
N ALA A 98 9.25 4.30 -4.68
CA ALA A 98 10.63 4.18 -4.23
C ALA A 98 11.44 3.18 -5.05
N GLU A 99 10.83 2.03 -5.45
CA GLU A 99 11.51 0.95 -6.18
C GLU A 99 11.56 1.16 -7.69
N ALA A 100 10.45 1.63 -8.30
CA ALA A 100 10.29 1.78 -9.75
C ALA A 100 10.12 3.24 -10.20
N GLY A 101 10.23 4.19 -9.27
CA GLY A 101 10.09 5.62 -9.53
C GLY A 101 8.68 6.04 -9.93
N MET A 102 8.57 7.28 -10.37
CA MET A 102 7.30 7.84 -10.86
C MET A 102 6.80 7.13 -12.12
N VAL A 103 7.70 6.61 -12.97
CA VAL A 103 7.32 5.82 -14.15
C VAL A 103 6.57 4.56 -13.73
N GLY A 104 7.07 3.81 -12.75
CA GLY A 104 6.40 2.63 -12.22
C GLY A 104 5.09 2.96 -11.52
N LEU A 105 5.05 4.02 -10.71
CA LEU A 105 3.83 4.45 -10.03
C LEU A 105 2.73 4.86 -11.02
N ILE A 106 3.06 5.68 -12.02
CA ILE A 106 2.10 6.12 -13.04
C ILE A 106 1.57 4.91 -13.82
N SER A 107 2.46 4.00 -14.23
CA SER A 107 2.06 2.77 -14.95
C SER A 107 1.11 1.92 -14.10
N PHE A 108 1.38 1.77 -12.81
CA PHE A 108 0.53 1.04 -11.89
C PHE A 108 -0.83 1.72 -11.69
N LEU A 109 -0.87 3.04 -11.53
CA LEU A 109 -2.12 3.80 -11.42
C LEU A 109 -2.96 3.73 -12.70
N LEU A 110 -2.33 3.80 -13.87
CA LEU A 110 -3.01 3.60 -15.14
C LEU A 110 -3.61 2.19 -15.27
N PHE A 111 -2.88 1.16 -14.84
CA PHE A 111 -3.38 -0.20 -14.79
C PHE A 111 -4.65 -0.31 -13.92
N LEU A 112 -4.63 0.25 -12.70
CA LEU A 112 -5.78 0.26 -11.82
C LEU A 112 -6.95 1.05 -12.41
N PHE A 113 -6.66 2.21 -13.02
CA PHE A 113 -7.66 3.04 -13.69
C PHE A 113 -8.37 2.28 -14.80
N VAL A 114 -7.63 1.56 -15.66
CA VAL A 114 -8.20 0.76 -16.75
C VAL A 114 -9.14 -0.31 -16.20
N ILE A 115 -8.75 -1.02 -15.13
CA ILE A 115 -9.59 -2.06 -14.52
C ILE A 115 -10.89 -1.44 -13.99
N VAL A 116 -10.79 -0.39 -13.18
CA VAL A 116 -11.96 0.26 -12.56
C VAL A 116 -12.87 0.86 -13.62
N ASN A 117 -12.31 1.53 -14.63
CA ASN A 117 -13.08 2.14 -15.71
C ASN A 117 -13.86 1.10 -16.52
N ASN A 118 -13.21 0.00 -16.94
CA ASN A 118 -13.89 -1.07 -17.66
C ASN A 118 -14.98 -1.73 -16.81
N THR A 119 -14.70 -2.01 -15.54
CA THR A 119 -15.69 -2.61 -14.65
C THR A 119 -16.90 -1.69 -14.43
N THR A 120 -16.67 -0.39 -14.31
CA THR A 120 -17.74 0.62 -14.22
C THR A 120 -18.55 0.72 -15.50
N PHE A 121 -17.89 0.64 -16.65
CA PHE A 121 -18.57 0.64 -17.95
C PHE A 121 -19.50 -0.58 -18.10
N TRP A 122 -19.04 -1.78 -17.74
CA TRP A 122 -19.88 -2.98 -17.78
C TRP A 122 -21.04 -2.92 -16.79
N PHE A 123 -20.83 -2.39 -15.59
CA PHE A 123 -21.89 -2.17 -14.62
C PHE A 123 -23.01 -1.27 -15.16
N LYS A 124 -22.66 -0.26 -15.96
CA LYS A 124 -23.66 0.64 -16.58
C LYS A 124 -24.35 0.03 -17.78
N LYS A 125 -23.64 -0.77 -18.59
CA LYS A 125 -24.13 -1.32 -19.86
C LYS A 125 -25.01 -2.58 -19.65
N ASP A 126 -24.61 -3.48 -18.76
CA ASP A 126 -25.30 -4.74 -18.54
C ASP A 126 -26.50 -4.55 -17.60
N THR A 127 -27.70 -4.70 -18.14
CA THR A 127 -28.95 -4.56 -17.37
C THR A 127 -29.37 -5.86 -16.68
N GLN A 128 -28.93 -7.03 -17.19
CA GLN A 128 -29.40 -8.33 -16.73
C GLN A 128 -28.48 -8.98 -15.70
N THR A 129 -27.16 -8.81 -15.81
CA THR A 129 -26.17 -9.46 -14.92
C THR A 129 -25.26 -8.45 -14.23
N LYS A 130 -25.83 -7.47 -13.52
CA LYS A 130 -25.06 -6.46 -12.77
C LYS A 130 -24.25 -7.02 -11.60
N PHE A 131 -24.54 -8.26 -11.17
CA PHE A 131 -23.93 -8.82 -9.97
C PHE A 131 -22.40 -8.97 -10.09
N ILE A 132 -21.90 -9.53 -11.20
CA ILE A 132 -20.46 -9.74 -11.41
C ILE A 132 -19.69 -8.40 -11.47
N PRO A 133 -20.08 -7.43 -12.33
CA PRO A 133 -19.41 -6.13 -12.37
C PRO A 133 -19.43 -5.38 -11.02
N ILE A 134 -20.52 -5.44 -10.25
CA ILE A 134 -20.57 -4.74 -8.94
C ILE A 134 -19.64 -5.40 -7.92
N VAL A 135 -19.60 -6.73 -7.87
CA VAL A 135 -18.68 -7.46 -6.98
C VAL A 135 -17.23 -7.15 -7.32
N LEU A 136 -16.88 -7.17 -8.61
CA LEU A 136 -15.53 -6.82 -9.07
C LEU A 136 -15.19 -5.37 -8.73
N LEU A 137 -16.10 -4.42 -8.95
CA LEU A 137 -15.89 -3.00 -8.66
C LEU A 137 -15.62 -2.77 -7.18
N ILE A 138 -16.47 -3.33 -6.29
CA ILE A 138 -16.31 -3.21 -4.84
C ILE A 138 -14.98 -3.85 -4.41
N SER A 139 -14.63 -5.02 -4.96
CA SER A 139 -13.40 -5.72 -4.63
C SER A 139 -12.17 -4.92 -5.05
N PHE A 140 -12.11 -4.39 -6.27
CA PHE A 140 -10.98 -3.59 -6.73
C PHE A 140 -10.82 -2.29 -5.94
N VAL A 141 -11.92 -1.59 -5.65
CA VAL A 141 -11.91 -0.41 -4.78
C VAL A 141 -11.38 -0.77 -3.39
N GLY A 142 -11.83 -1.91 -2.82
CA GLY A 142 -11.34 -2.40 -1.55
C GLY A 142 -9.83 -2.68 -1.55
N TYR A 143 -9.27 -3.28 -2.62
CA TYR A 143 -7.82 -3.50 -2.75
C TYR A 143 -7.04 -2.20 -2.92
N ILE A 144 -7.55 -1.22 -3.67
CA ILE A 144 -6.94 0.10 -3.80
C ILE A 144 -6.75 0.76 -2.42
N PHE A 145 -7.79 0.72 -1.58
CA PHE A 145 -7.69 1.25 -0.21
C PHE A 145 -6.80 0.38 0.70
N ASN A 146 -6.84 -0.94 0.56
CA ASN A 146 -6.03 -1.84 1.37
C ASN A 146 -4.52 -1.60 1.14
N TRP A 147 -4.10 -1.31 -0.08
CA TRP A 147 -2.70 -1.02 -0.42
C TRP A 147 -2.17 0.31 0.16
N LEU A 148 -3.00 1.14 0.75
CA LEU A 148 -2.54 2.27 1.56
C LEU A 148 -1.94 1.82 2.91
N GLN A 149 -2.22 0.58 3.35
CA GLN A 149 -1.73 0.02 4.61
C GLN A 149 -0.84 -1.21 4.45
N ILE A 150 -0.87 -1.85 3.28
CA ILE A 150 -0.12 -3.05 2.94
C ILE A 150 0.72 -2.78 1.71
N ASP A 151 1.98 -3.21 1.73
CA ASP A 151 2.94 -3.00 0.64
C ASP A 151 3.23 -4.29 -0.15
N SER A 152 2.27 -5.20 -0.22
CA SER A 152 2.46 -6.51 -0.83
C SER A 152 1.46 -6.81 -1.94
N PHE A 153 1.96 -7.36 -3.06
CA PHE A 153 1.17 -7.97 -4.11
C PHE A 153 0.67 -9.38 -3.77
N LYS A 154 1.03 -9.94 -2.60
CA LYS A 154 0.62 -11.27 -2.17
C LYS A 154 -0.83 -11.31 -1.66
N LEU A 155 -1.69 -10.49 -2.20
CA LEU A 155 -3.13 -10.52 -1.95
C LEU A 155 -3.79 -11.44 -2.99
N TYR A 156 -3.88 -12.72 -2.69
CA TYR A 156 -4.41 -13.74 -3.62
C TYR A 156 -5.81 -13.39 -4.16
N GLY A 157 -6.65 -12.76 -3.34
CA GLY A 157 -7.97 -12.30 -3.74
C GLY A 157 -7.94 -11.28 -4.88
N PHE A 158 -6.93 -10.39 -4.93
CA PHE A 158 -6.77 -9.47 -6.05
C PHE A 158 -6.53 -10.22 -7.37
N TRP A 159 -5.66 -11.21 -7.37
CA TRP A 159 -5.36 -12.00 -8.57
C TRP A 159 -6.56 -12.83 -9.02
N LEU A 160 -7.34 -13.36 -8.07
CA LEU A 160 -8.60 -14.03 -8.37
C LEU A 160 -9.60 -13.06 -9.02
N CYS A 161 -9.78 -11.87 -8.47
CA CYS A 161 -10.64 -10.84 -9.06
C CYS A 161 -10.15 -10.42 -10.46
N LEU A 162 -8.84 -10.32 -10.66
CA LEU A 162 -8.26 -10.02 -11.97
C LEU A 162 -8.53 -11.15 -12.99
N ALA A 163 -8.42 -12.40 -12.58
CA ALA A 163 -8.78 -13.55 -13.44
C ALA A 163 -10.27 -13.52 -13.83
N LEU A 164 -11.15 -13.27 -12.86
CA LEU A 164 -12.59 -13.13 -13.13
C LEU A 164 -12.90 -11.93 -14.03
N PHE A 165 -12.19 -10.82 -13.87
CA PHE A 165 -12.30 -9.66 -14.76
C PHE A 165 -11.95 -10.00 -16.20
N ILE A 166 -10.86 -10.74 -16.43
CA ILE A 166 -10.43 -11.16 -17.77
C ILE A 166 -11.46 -12.12 -18.39
N LEU A 167 -11.94 -13.10 -17.64
CA LEU A 167 -12.96 -14.03 -18.08
C LEU A 167 -14.26 -13.31 -18.47
N TYR A 168 -14.71 -12.37 -17.63
CA TYR A 168 -15.91 -11.60 -17.92
C TYR A 168 -15.74 -10.71 -19.15
N LYS A 169 -14.57 -10.09 -19.33
CA LYS A 169 -14.23 -9.30 -20.51
C LYS A 169 -14.33 -10.14 -21.78
N ASN A 170 -13.74 -11.33 -21.81
CA ASN A 170 -13.75 -12.21 -22.98
C ASN A 170 -15.19 -12.61 -23.34
N ARG A 171 -16.00 -12.99 -22.34
CA ARG A 171 -17.40 -13.32 -22.54
C ARG A 171 -18.22 -12.16 -23.16
N GLN A 172 -17.94 -10.93 -22.77
CA GLN A 172 -18.61 -9.75 -23.34
C GLN A 172 -18.21 -9.50 -24.81
N LEU A 173 -16.99 -9.85 -25.22
CA LEU A 173 -16.54 -9.75 -26.61
C LEU A 173 -17.21 -10.80 -27.49
N ASP A 174 -17.38 -12.04 -27.00
CA ASP A 174 -18.03 -13.13 -27.75
C ASP A 174 -19.52 -12.87 -27.98
N THR A 175 -20.19 -12.13 -27.09
CA THR A 175 -21.63 -11.79 -27.26
C THR A 175 -21.89 -10.61 -28.19
N THR A 176 -20.86 -9.92 -28.65
CA THR A 176 -20.95 -8.77 -29.57
C THR A 176 -20.66 -9.13 -31.02
N HIS A 177 -20.31 -10.37 -31.29
CA HIS A 177 -20.20 -11.00 -32.62
C HIS A 177 -21.35 -11.96 -32.87
#